data_06e18a5bc4eb1c4478a3f8c6a996663c
#
_entry.id   06e18a5bc4eb1c4478a3f8c6a996663c
#
_cell.length_a   1.000
_cell.length_b   1.000
_cell.length_c   1.000
_cell.angle_alpha   90.00
_cell.angle_beta   90.00
_cell.angle_gamma   90.00
#
_symmetry.space_group_name_H-M   'P 1'
#
loop_
_entity.id
_entity.type
_entity.pdbx_description
1 polymer ?
#
loop_
_entity_poly.entity_id
_entity_poly.type
_entity_poly.pdbx_seq_one_letter_code
_entity_poly.pdbx_strand_id
1 'polypeptide(L)'
;GEGKICSFGFVKTDEHFQVLKKKDILIDPDAPFLLGNAKRGDGIRLAYPLFRFRNSFTFPHYYKEIKTLLEDKNNICFGFSVRQDVAYLISTCRRYSLPMINFSFFDIQQFEKELYQRKNCSGLDSLVEQFHVQKYTYHRSDDDALMSEEVFASILKEKEIPLSELSSHYEECFFDTERMVNLLNERKIAKEKKRIYQEKVEKLFINEKVDYTGYDKYFYKRHFFFSNKVISENIDKLLEMKKQLSKTGIIFERNPKEADAIVILSK
;
A
#
# COMPACT_ATOMS: atom_id res chain seq x y z
N GLY A 1 -0.33 -6.65 6.80
CA GLY A 1 1.01 -7.15 7.07
C GLY A 1 2.00 -6.38 6.20
N GLU A 2 3.19 -6.14 6.70
CA GLU A 2 4.26 -5.57 5.89
C GLU A 2 4.70 -6.64 4.88
N GLY A 3 4.65 -6.31 3.59
CA GLY A 3 5.13 -7.20 2.54
C GLY A 3 6.61 -7.49 2.70
N LYS A 4 7.06 -8.62 2.16
CA LYS A 4 8.44 -9.08 2.27
C LYS A 4 8.99 -9.37 0.88
N ILE A 5 10.23 -8.97 0.65
CA ILE A 5 10.89 -9.21 -0.64
C ILE A 5 11.27 -10.69 -0.71
N CYS A 6 10.86 -11.34 -1.80
CA CYS A 6 11.27 -12.71 -2.13
C CYS A 6 12.08 -12.79 -3.44
N SER A 7 12.10 -11.72 -4.22
CA SER A 7 12.99 -11.57 -5.37
C SER A 7 13.31 -10.11 -5.62
N PHE A 8 14.43 -9.85 -6.28
CA PHE A 8 14.82 -8.54 -6.78
C PHE A 8 15.33 -8.69 -8.21
N GLY A 9 14.50 -8.26 -9.16
CA GLY A 9 14.84 -8.28 -10.57
C GLY A 9 15.15 -6.89 -11.09
N PHE A 10 16.10 -6.82 -12.02
CA PHE A 10 16.41 -5.58 -12.72
C PHE A 10 16.91 -5.84 -14.13
N VAL A 11 16.71 -4.85 -14.96
CA VAL A 11 17.33 -4.71 -16.27
C VAL A 11 18.12 -3.40 -16.28
N LYS A 12 19.37 -3.44 -16.71
CA LYS A 12 20.19 -2.25 -16.95
C LYS A 12 20.32 -2.07 -18.45
N THR A 13 20.03 -0.90 -18.95
CA THR A 13 20.14 -0.53 -20.36
C THR A 13 21.09 0.65 -20.54
N ASP A 14 21.46 0.91 -21.76
CA ASP A 14 22.03 2.20 -22.16
C ASP A 14 20.93 3.24 -22.44
N GLU A 15 21.32 4.42 -22.91
CA GLU A 15 20.40 5.53 -23.27
C GLU A 15 19.48 5.23 -24.46
N HIS A 16 19.78 4.18 -25.23
CA HIS A 16 18.99 3.70 -26.37
C HIS A 16 18.12 2.49 -26.01
N PHE A 17 17.96 2.19 -24.71
CA PHE A 17 17.23 1.02 -24.23
C PHE A 17 17.80 -0.33 -24.66
N GLN A 18 19.12 -0.39 -25.01
CA GLN A 18 19.78 -1.65 -25.28
C GLN A 18 20.17 -2.33 -23.97
N VAL A 19 19.72 -3.58 -23.78
CA VAL A 19 19.95 -4.34 -22.54
C VAL A 19 21.44 -4.64 -22.37
N LEU A 20 22.06 -4.09 -21.34
CA LEU A 20 23.43 -4.32 -20.92
C LEU A 20 23.53 -5.44 -19.88
N LYS A 21 22.54 -5.53 -18.99
CA LYS A 21 22.51 -6.54 -17.93
C LYS A 21 21.07 -6.84 -17.52
N LYS A 22 20.77 -8.10 -17.32
CA LYS A 22 19.51 -8.58 -16.75
C LYS A 22 19.81 -9.55 -15.61
N LYS A 23 19.16 -9.43 -14.48
CA LYS A 23 19.39 -10.30 -13.32
C LYS A 23 18.12 -10.46 -12.49
N ASP A 24 17.87 -11.71 -12.06
CA ASP A 24 16.86 -12.06 -11.07
C ASP A 24 17.55 -12.64 -9.83
N ILE A 25 17.41 -11.97 -8.69
CA ILE A 25 17.96 -12.38 -7.41
C ILE A 25 16.85 -12.95 -6.56
N LEU A 26 16.86 -14.28 -6.39
CA LEU A 26 15.91 -14.92 -5.47
C LEU A 26 16.37 -14.72 -4.03
N ILE A 27 15.42 -14.43 -3.15
CA ILE A 27 15.67 -14.07 -1.75
C ILE A 27 14.74 -14.91 -0.87
N ASP A 28 15.29 -15.55 0.17
CA ASP A 28 14.43 -16.11 1.22
C ASP A 28 13.81 -14.94 2.01
N PRO A 29 12.47 -14.77 1.98
CA PRO A 29 11.82 -13.70 2.72
C PRO A 29 11.89 -13.91 4.25
N ASP A 30 12.43 -15.04 4.72
CA ASP A 30 12.50 -15.42 6.15
C ASP A 30 11.12 -15.24 6.83
N ALA A 31 10.07 -15.67 6.11
CA ALA A 31 8.68 -15.58 6.54
C ALA A 31 7.78 -16.50 5.70
N PRO A 32 6.60 -16.88 6.19
CA PRO A 32 5.63 -17.62 5.39
C PRO A 32 5.23 -16.86 4.12
N PHE A 33 5.07 -17.57 3.00
CA PHE A 33 4.49 -17.02 1.80
C PHE A 33 2.97 -16.92 1.95
N LEU A 34 2.43 -15.72 1.73
CA LEU A 34 0.99 -15.45 1.73
C LEU A 34 0.55 -15.28 0.27
N LEU A 35 0.31 -16.39 -0.42
CA LEU A 35 0.03 -16.42 -1.86
C LEU A 35 -1.46 -16.18 -2.21
N GLY A 36 -2.28 -15.78 -1.24
CA GLY A 36 -3.72 -15.65 -1.44
C GLY A 36 -4.43 -17.00 -1.43
N ASN A 37 -5.70 -17.02 -1.85
CA ASN A 37 -6.49 -18.25 -1.89
C ASN A 37 -6.68 -18.73 -3.34
N ALA A 38 -5.86 -19.69 -3.75
CA ALA A 38 -5.91 -20.28 -5.09
C ALA A 38 -7.31 -20.82 -5.48
N LYS A 39 -8.14 -21.24 -4.48
CA LYS A 39 -9.51 -21.70 -4.73
C LYS A 39 -10.47 -20.57 -5.10
N ARG A 40 -10.13 -19.29 -4.77
CA ARG A 40 -10.92 -18.11 -5.13
C ARG A 40 -10.42 -17.43 -6.39
N GLY A 41 -9.34 -17.91 -7.00
CA GLY A 41 -8.73 -17.31 -8.19
C GLY A 41 -7.92 -16.04 -7.94
N ASP A 42 -7.73 -15.65 -6.66
CA ASP A 42 -6.95 -14.48 -6.24
C ASP A 42 -5.51 -14.84 -5.78
N GLY A 43 -5.11 -16.09 -5.99
CA GLY A 43 -3.80 -16.58 -5.58
C GLY A 43 -2.68 -16.15 -6.54
N ILE A 44 -1.56 -15.64 -5.96
CA ILE A 44 -0.35 -15.33 -6.71
C ILE A 44 0.35 -16.64 -7.13
N ARG A 45 0.58 -16.79 -8.43
CA ARG A 45 1.40 -17.89 -8.97
C ARG A 45 2.85 -17.44 -9.06
N LEU A 46 3.72 -18.05 -8.26
CA LEU A 46 5.15 -17.77 -8.33
C LEU A 46 5.77 -18.32 -9.61
N ALA A 47 6.75 -17.60 -10.17
CA ALA A 47 7.52 -18.05 -11.33
C ALA A 47 8.43 -19.26 -11.01
N TYR A 48 8.80 -19.41 -9.74
CA TYR A 48 9.66 -20.50 -9.29
C TYR A 48 9.00 -21.31 -8.17
N PRO A 49 9.34 -22.60 -8.04
CA PRO A 49 8.93 -23.42 -6.89
C PRO A 49 9.42 -22.81 -5.57
N LEU A 50 8.60 -22.93 -4.51
CA LEU A 50 8.89 -22.35 -3.19
C LEU A 50 10.26 -22.72 -2.62
N PHE A 51 10.73 -23.96 -2.87
CA PHE A 51 12.02 -24.41 -2.36
C PHE A 51 13.19 -23.59 -2.90
N ARG A 52 13.09 -23.00 -4.11
CA ARG A 52 14.16 -22.15 -4.67
C ARG A 52 14.36 -20.88 -3.84
N PHE A 53 13.27 -20.27 -3.39
CA PHE A 53 13.34 -19.11 -2.52
C PHE A 53 13.90 -19.50 -1.14
N ARG A 54 13.44 -20.63 -0.58
CA ARG A 54 13.89 -21.12 0.73
C ARG A 54 15.36 -21.52 0.78
N ASN A 55 15.90 -21.96 -0.33
CA ASN A 55 17.32 -22.31 -0.48
C ASN A 55 18.20 -21.13 -0.88
N SER A 56 17.61 -19.92 -1.04
CA SER A 56 18.34 -18.70 -1.31
C SER A 56 18.78 -18.04 0.00
N PHE A 57 19.74 -17.12 -0.07
CA PHE A 57 20.09 -16.30 1.08
C PHE A 57 18.99 -15.29 1.38
N THR A 58 18.94 -14.81 2.61
CA THR A 58 18.07 -13.71 3.03
C THR A 58 18.59 -12.35 2.52
N PHE A 59 17.76 -11.32 2.57
CA PHE A 59 18.08 -9.99 2.04
C PHE A 59 19.42 -9.39 2.49
N PRO A 60 19.88 -9.52 3.75
CA PRO A 60 21.17 -8.98 4.18
C PRO A 60 22.36 -9.44 3.34
N HIS A 61 22.32 -10.66 2.80
CA HIS A 61 23.38 -11.18 1.92
C HIS A 61 23.51 -10.37 0.64
N TYR A 62 22.38 -9.93 0.07
CA TYR A 62 22.35 -9.19 -1.20
C TYR A 62 22.34 -7.67 -1.01
N TYR A 63 22.22 -7.19 0.23
CA TYR A 63 22.05 -5.77 0.53
C TYR A 63 23.10 -4.88 -0.11
N LYS A 64 24.39 -5.26 -0.03
CA LYS A 64 25.48 -4.44 -0.58
C LYS A 64 25.39 -4.34 -2.11
N GLU A 65 25.06 -5.43 -2.79
CA GLU A 65 24.91 -5.45 -4.26
C GLU A 65 23.74 -4.54 -4.68
N ILE A 66 22.58 -4.72 -4.04
CA ILE A 66 21.38 -3.93 -4.33
C ILE A 66 21.61 -2.45 -4.01
N LYS A 67 22.23 -2.15 -2.88
CA LYS A 67 22.59 -0.78 -2.51
C LYS A 67 23.50 -0.12 -3.53
N THR A 68 24.57 -0.79 -3.93
CA THR A 68 25.52 -0.26 -4.92
C THR A 68 24.84 0.01 -6.27
N LEU A 69 23.92 -0.86 -6.69
CA LEU A 69 23.16 -0.68 -7.93
C LEU A 69 22.24 0.54 -7.88
N LEU A 70 21.48 0.68 -6.80
CA LEU A 70 20.45 1.71 -6.68
C LEU A 70 21.01 3.10 -6.34
N GLU A 71 22.09 3.18 -5.56
CA GLU A 71 22.75 4.44 -5.19
C GLU A 71 23.78 4.94 -6.21
N ASP A 72 24.03 4.19 -7.29
CA ASP A 72 24.92 4.64 -8.37
C ASP A 72 24.29 5.84 -9.09
N LYS A 73 24.90 7.01 -8.93
CA LYS A 73 24.43 8.27 -9.51
C LYS A 73 24.44 8.32 -11.04
N ASN A 74 25.14 7.38 -11.69
CA ASN A 74 25.12 7.24 -13.13
C ASN A 74 23.89 6.46 -13.63
N ASN A 75 23.12 5.86 -12.72
CA ASN A 75 21.91 5.15 -13.08
C ASN A 75 20.68 6.04 -12.82
N ILE A 76 19.75 6.03 -13.76
CA ILE A 76 18.37 6.52 -13.55
C ILE A 76 17.51 5.29 -13.32
N CYS A 77 16.87 5.23 -12.15
CA CYS A 77 16.02 4.10 -11.81
C CYS A 77 14.58 4.34 -12.27
N PHE A 78 14.04 3.42 -13.05
CA PHE A 78 12.65 3.40 -13.48
C PHE A 78 11.95 2.14 -12.97
N GLY A 79 10.65 2.19 -12.83
CA GLY A 79 9.87 0.98 -12.55
C GLY A 79 8.38 1.23 -12.70
N PHE A 80 7.66 0.16 -13.06
CA PHE A 80 6.21 0.21 -13.16
C PHE A 80 5.57 0.00 -11.79
N SER A 81 4.78 0.98 -11.32
CA SER A 81 4.20 0.96 -9.96
C SER A 81 5.26 0.81 -8.84
N VAL A 82 6.47 1.26 -9.11
CA VAL A 82 7.69 1.00 -8.33
C VAL A 82 7.64 1.51 -6.89
N ARG A 83 6.74 2.44 -6.58
CA ARG A 83 6.52 2.93 -5.20
C ARG A 83 6.16 1.79 -4.23
N GLN A 84 5.49 0.74 -4.72
CA GLN A 84 5.19 -0.43 -3.90
C GLN A 84 6.46 -1.24 -3.59
N ASP A 85 7.32 -1.42 -4.58
CA ASP A 85 8.59 -2.15 -4.43
C ASP A 85 9.55 -1.40 -3.51
N VAL A 86 9.64 -0.07 -3.67
CA VAL A 86 10.42 0.79 -2.77
C VAL A 86 9.88 0.74 -1.32
N ALA A 87 8.57 0.68 -1.13
CA ALA A 87 7.98 0.50 0.19
C ALA A 87 8.38 -0.85 0.82
N TYR A 88 8.42 -1.93 0.03
CA TYR A 88 8.92 -3.23 0.50
C TYR A 88 10.41 -3.18 0.82
N LEU A 89 11.21 -2.48 0.02
CA LEU A 89 12.65 -2.30 0.26
C LEU A 89 12.90 -1.55 1.58
N ILE A 90 12.20 -0.44 1.81
CA ILE A 90 12.25 0.33 3.05
C ILE A 90 11.87 -0.54 4.26
N SER A 91 10.78 -1.28 4.15
CA SER A 91 10.29 -2.19 5.19
C SER A 91 11.32 -3.29 5.51
N THR A 92 11.95 -3.82 4.47
CA THR A 92 12.96 -4.88 4.59
C THR A 92 14.24 -4.35 5.23
N CYS A 93 14.74 -3.17 4.85
CA CYS A 93 15.87 -2.53 5.51
C CYS A 93 15.59 -2.31 7.02
N ARG A 94 14.40 -1.80 7.37
CA ARG A 94 13.98 -1.63 8.77
C ARG A 94 13.95 -2.95 9.54
N ARG A 95 13.40 -4.01 8.93
CA ARG A 95 13.29 -5.33 9.55
C ARG A 95 14.65 -5.92 9.94
N TYR A 96 15.65 -5.75 9.08
CA TYR A 96 16.99 -6.27 9.30
C TYR A 96 17.94 -5.25 9.95
N SER A 97 17.42 -4.10 10.41
CA SER A 97 18.21 -3.01 11.00
C SER A 97 19.38 -2.56 10.09
N LEU A 98 19.17 -2.61 8.78
CA LEU A 98 20.11 -2.16 7.77
C LEU A 98 19.92 -0.66 7.50
N PRO A 99 20.99 0.08 7.17
CA PRO A 99 20.88 1.46 6.71
C PRO A 99 19.92 1.57 5.53
N MET A 100 19.24 2.72 5.42
CA MET A 100 18.33 2.95 4.29
C MET A 100 19.14 3.06 2.99
N ILE A 101 18.61 2.51 1.89
CA ILE A 101 19.15 2.70 0.55
C ILE A 101 18.55 3.97 -0.01
N ASN A 102 19.37 4.98 -0.31
CA ASN A 102 18.94 6.31 -0.73
C ASN A 102 19.13 6.49 -2.23
N PHE A 103 18.04 6.54 -2.98
CA PHE A 103 18.05 6.74 -4.42
C PHE A 103 16.78 7.43 -4.89
N SER A 104 16.86 8.02 -6.08
CA SER A 104 15.71 8.58 -6.79
C SER A 104 15.24 7.60 -7.85
N PHE A 105 13.93 7.61 -8.11
CA PHE A 105 13.32 6.72 -9.10
C PHE A 105 12.11 7.38 -9.75
N PHE A 106 11.80 6.91 -10.96
CA PHE A 106 10.68 7.36 -11.76
C PHE A 106 9.59 6.28 -11.83
N ASP A 107 8.34 6.66 -11.56
CA ASP A 107 7.19 5.74 -11.60
C ASP A 107 6.52 5.79 -12.98
N ILE A 108 6.78 4.76 -13.79
CA ILE A 108 6.24 4.65 -15.16
C ILE A 108 4.70 4.61 -15.16
N GLN A 109 4.09 3.98 -14.15
CA GLN A 109 2.62 3.90 -14.08
C GLN A 109 1.99 5.27 -13.83
N GLN A 110 2.61 6.07 -12.95
CA GLN A 110 2.16 7.45 -12.72
C GLN A 110 2.34 8.31 -13.97
N PHE A 111 3.49 8.20 -14.63
CA PHE A 111 3.78 8.89 -15.88
C PHE A 111 2.76 8.56 -16.98
N GLU A 112 2.48 7.28 -17.21
CA GLU A 112 1.49 6.84 -18.18
C GLU A 112 0.11 7.43 -17.87
N LYS A 113 -0.30 7.40 -16.63
CA LYS A 113 -1.57 7.97 -16.19
C LYS A 113 -1.66 9.48 -16.51
N GLU A 114 -0.62 10.26 -16.14
CA GLU A 114 -0.58 11.71 -16.38
C GLU A 114 -0.53 12.02 -17.87
N LEU A 115 0.35 11.35 -18.61
CA LEU A 115 0.54 11.55 -20.05
C LEU A 115 -0.73 11.33 -20.86
N TYR A 116 -1.48 10.26 -20.56
CA TYR A 116 -2.73 9.92 -21.23
C TYR A 116 -3.98 10.48 -20.52
N GLN A 117 -3.81 11.30 -19.48
CA GLN A 117 -4.90 11.92 -18.70
C GLN A 117 -5.94 10.88 -18.22
N ARG A 118 -5.47 9.71 -17.78
CA ARG A 118 -6.36 8.63 -17.35
C ARG A 118 -6.90 8.87 -15.95
N LYS A 119 -8.16 8.53 -15.75
CA LYS A 119 -8.78 8.57 -14.41
C LYS A 119 -8.14 7.57 -13.45
N ASN A 120 -7.85 6.37 -13.94
CA ASN A 120 -7.24 5.27 -13.16
C ASN A 120 -5.92 4.86 -13.80
N CYS A 121 -5.01 4.30 -12.99
CA CYS A 121 -3.78 3.70 -13.49
C CYS A 121 -4.06 2.45 -14.32
N SER A 122 -3.30 2.26 -15.40
CA SER A 122 -3.29 1.02 -16.19
C SER A 122 -2.49 -0.08 -15.47
N GLY A 123 -2.80 -1.34 -15.74
CA GLY A 123 -1.96 -2.46 -15.35
C GLY A 123 -0.85 -2.70 -16.38
N LEU A 124 0.27 -3.29 -15.95
CA LEU A 124 1.39 -3.61 -16.86
C LEU A 124 0.93 -4.52 -18.01
N ASP A 125 0.13 -5.56 -17.70
CA ASP A 125 -0.42 -6.49 -18.70
C ASP A 125 -1.19 -5.77 -19.82
N SER A 126 -2.01 -4.78 -19.43
CA SER A 126 -2.78 -3.99 -20.38
C SER A 126 -1.90 -3.14 -21.30
N LEU A 127 -0.79 -2.61 -20.77
CA LEU A 127 0.16 -1.81 -21.57
C LEU A 127 1.05 -2.72 -22.45
N VAL A 128 1.44 -3.88 -21.97
CA VAL A 128 2.14 -4.90 -22.77
C VAL A 128 1.31 -5.29 -23.99
N GLU A 129 -0.02 -5.43 -23.83
CA GLU A 129 -0.93 -5.69 -24.95
C GLU A 129 -1.10 -4.47 -25.86
N GLN A 130 -1.30 -3.29 -25.29
CA GLN A 130 -1.48 -2.04 -26.02
C GLN A 130 -0.28 -1.70 -26.92
N PHE A 131 0.94 -1.87 -26.41
CA PHE A 131 2.18 -1.55 -27.11
C PHE A 131 2.80 -2.74 -27.86
N HIS A 132 2.10 -3.88 -27.90
CA HIS A 132 2.57 -5.11 -28.55
C HIS A 132 3.97 -5.57 -28.08
N VAL A 133 4.26 -5.30 -26.81
CA VAL A 133 5.50 -5.75 -26.16
C VAL A 133 5.50 -7.27 -26.02
N GLN A 134 6.66 -7.88 -26.14
CA GLN A 134 6.79 -9.32 -25.98
C GLN A 134 6.36 -9.75 -24.58
N LYS A 135 5.52 -10.78 -24.47
CA LYS A 135 5.14 -11.38 -23.20
C LYS A 135 6.25 -12.33 -22.72
N TYR A 136 6.73 -12.07 -21.51
CA TYR A 136 7.70 -12.91 -20.81
C TYR A 136 7.02 -13.72 -19.70
N THR A 137 7.79 -14.28 -18.78
CA THR A 137 7.25 -15.06 -17.65
C THR A 137 6.81 -14.13 -16.54
N TYR A 138 5.51 -13.90 -16.40
CA TYR A 138 4.96 -13.08 -15.31
C TYR A 138 5.39 -13.61 -13.92
N HIS A 139 5.56 -12.67 -12.99
CA HIS A 139 6.05 -12.90 -11.63
C HIS A 139 7.48 -13.44 -11.56
N ARG A 140 8.22 -13.33 -12.64
CA ARG A 140 9.66 -13.42 -12.67
C ARG A 140 10.21 -12.00 -12.71
N SER A 141 10.87 -11.57 -11.63
CA SER A 141 11.11 -10.15 -11.40
C SER A 141 12.00 -9.46 -12.45
N ASP A 142 12.92 -10.19 -13.09
CA ASP A 142 13.71 -9.66 -14.21
C ASP A 142 12.92 -9.58 -15.52
N ASP A 143 11.93 -10.45 -15.72
CA ASP A 143 11.03 -10.41 -16.87
C ASP A 143 10.01 -9.28 -16.71
N ASP A 144 9.48 -9.07 -15.50
CA ASP A 144 8.59 -7.94 -15.18
C ASP A 144 9.34 -6.60 -15.36
N ALA A 145 10.63 -6.54 -14.97
CA ALA A 145 11.47 -5.36 -15.20
C ALA A 145 11.71 -5.10 -16.69
N LEU A 146 11.92 -6.15 -17.49
CA LEU A 146 12.10 -6.03 -18.95
C LEU A 146 10.81 -5.57 -19.63
N MET A 147 9.65 -6.15 -19.28
CA MET A 147 8.36 -5.68 -19.81
C MET A 147 8.10 -4.21 -19.45
N SER A 148 8.45 -3.80 -18.24
CA SER A 148 8.30 -2.41 -17.80
C SER A 148 9.18 -1.47 -18.61
N GLU A 149 10.40 -1.87 -18.92
CA GLU A 149 11.37 -1.12 -19.73
C GLU A 149 10.86 -1.00 -21.18
N GLU A 150 10.47 -2.10 -21.82
CA GLU A 150 9.98 -2.10 -23.21
C GLU A 150 8.68 -1.28 -23.37
N VAL A 151 7.77 -1.35 -22.39
CA VAL A 151 6.57 -0.48 -22.36
C VAL A 151 6.97 0.99 -22.27
N PHE A 152 7.92 1.31 -21.38
CA PHE A 152 8.37 2.68 -21.19
C PHE A 152 9.05 3.23 -22.46
N ALA A 153 9.95 2.48 -23.07
CA ALA A 153 10.59 2.83 -24.34
C ALA A 153 9.55 3.06 -25.46
N SER A 154 8.50 2.20 -25.50
CA SER A 154 7.41 2.33 -26.48
C SER A 154 6.58 3.60 -26.27
N ILE A 155 6.28 3.97 -25.01
CA ILE A 155 5.57 5.21 -24.69
C ILE A 155 6.40 6.42 -25.11
N LEU A 156 7.68 6.46 -24.76
CA LEU A 156 8.56 7.57 -25.10
C LEU A 156 8.67 7.74 -26.61
N LYS A 157 8.82 6.63 -27.34
CA LYS A 157 8.88 6.62 -28.80
C LYS A 157 7.57 7.10 -29.44
N GLU A 158 6.41 6.61 -28.98
CA GLU A 158 5.10 7.03 -29.50
C GLU A 158 4.86 8.53 -29.32
N LYS A 159 5.30 9.07 -28.21
CA LYS A 159 5.10 10.49 -27.85
C LYS A 159 6.27 11.39 -28.23
N GLU A 160 7.32 10.83 -28.80
CA GLU A 160 8.53 11.56 -29.18
C GLU A 160 9.18 12.33 -28.00
N ILE A 161 9.11 11.74 -26.78
CA ILE A 161 9.63 12.35 -25.55
C ILE A 161 11.06 11.88 -25.31
N PRO A 162 12.06 12.75 -25.34
CA PRO A 162 13.42 12.38 -24.99
C PRO A 162 13.58 12.17 -23.47
N LEU A 163 14.45 11.24 -23.06
CA LEU A 163 14.73 10.96 -21.64
C LEU A 163 15.14 12.21 -20.85
N SER A 164 15.87 13.13 -21.50
CA SER A 164 16.33 14.38 -20.89
C SER A 164 15.23 15.34 -20.47
N GLU A 165 14.04 15.23 -21.05
CA GLU A 165 12.90 16.09 -20.76
C GLU A 165 12.02 15.58 -19.60
N LEU A 166 12.21 14.33 -19.18
CA LEU A 166 11.38 13.74 -18.11
C LEU A 166 11.46 14.51 -16.79
N SER A 167 12.66 14.96 -16.41
CA SER A 167 12.86 15.68 -15.15
C SER A 167 12.27 17.08 -15.14
N SER A 168 12.07 17.71 -16.29
CA SER A 168 11.53 19.07 -16.40
C SER A 168 10.02 19.12 -16.60
N HIS A 169 9.44 18.09 -17.22
CA HIS A 169 8.01 18.07 -17.57
C HIS A 169 7.16 17.11 -16.73
N TYR A 170 7.79 16.15 -16.04
CA TYR A 170 7.12 15.11 -15.27
C TYR A 170 7.74 14.93 -13.89
N GLU A 171 8.07 16.03 -13.22
CA GLU A 171 8.70 16.05 -11.88
C GLU A 171 7.88 15.28 -10.85
N GLU A 172 6.54 15.33 -10.94
CA GLU A 172 5.63 14.62 -10.04
C GLU A 172 5.72 13.09 -10.13
N CYS A 173 6.29 12.56 -11.22
CA CYS A 173 6.55 11.13 -11.41
C CYS A 173 7.89 10.68 -10.81
N PHE A 174 8.74 11.63 -10.39
CA PHE A 174 9.98 11.36 -9.66
C PHE A 174 9.73 11.30 -8.16
N PHE A 175 10.31 10.31 -7.56
CA PHE A 175 10.29 10.08 -6.13
C PHE A 175 11.71 9.79 -5.65
N ASP A 176 11.94 9.96 -4.36
CA ASP A 176 13.13 9.48 -3.68
C ASP A 176 12.75 8.67 -2.44
N THR A 177 13.74 8.01 -1.86
CA THR A 177 13.53 7.18 -0.67
C THR A 177 13.04 8.01 0.52
N GLU A 178 13.49 9.26 0.70
CA GLU A 178 13.08 10.11 1.81
C GLU A 178 11.59 10.48 1.71
N ARG A 179 11.14 10.92 0.54
CA ARG A 179 9.72 11.20 0.25
C ARG A 179 8.87 9.95 0.51
N MET A 180 9.36 8.77 0.10
CA MET A 180 8.64 7.51 0.35
C MET A 180 8.56 7.16 1.82
N VAL A 181 9.62 7.36 2.60
CA VAL A 181 9.62 7.16 4.06
C VAL A 181 8.56 8.05 4.72
N ASN A 182 8.48 9.33 4.33
CA ASN A 182 7.50 10.28 4.85
C ASN A 182 6.07 9.84 4.52
N LEU A 183 5.78 9.48 3.27
CA LEU A 183 4.47 8.96 2.85
C LEU A 183 4.07 7.68 3.61
N LEU A 184 5.00 6.77 3.85
CA LEU A 184 4.74 5.55 4.62
C LEU A 184 4.44 5.85 6.10
N ASN A 185 5.16 6.80 6.69
CA ASN A 185 4.91 7.24 8.07
C ASN A 185 3.53 7.90 8.20
N GLU A 186 3.16 8.80 7.29
CA GLU A 186 1.84 9.42 7.24
C GLU A 186 0.71 8.37 7.12
N ARG A 187 0.87 7.41 6.21
CA ARG A 187 -0.08 6.29 6.07
C ARG A 187 -0.20 5.46 7.34
N LYS A 188 0.92 5.21 8.03
CA LYS A 188 0.92 4.48 9.30
C LYS A 188 0.16 5.26 10.38
N ILE A 189 0.41 6.57 10.51
CA ILE A 189 -0.29 7.44 11.46
C ILE A 189 -1.79 7.50 11.14
N ALA A 190 -2.17 7.67 9.87
CA ALA A 190 -3.57 7.68 9.44
C ALA A 190 -4.28 6.35 9.74
N LYS A 191 -3.61 5.22 9.49
CA LYS A 191 -4.14 3.88 9.79
C LYS A 191 -4.34 3.68 11.29
N GLU A 192 -3.39 4.13 12.10
CA GLU A 192 -3.49 4.04 13.57
C GLU A 192 -4.61 4.93 14.11
N LYS A 193 -4.73 6.16 13.63
CA LYS A 193 -5.87 7.05 13.98
C LYS A 193 -7.21 6.39 13.64
N LYS A 194 -7.31 5.77 12.45
CA LYS A 194 -8.51 5.04 12.03
C LYS A 194 -8.81 3.85 12.94
N ARG A 195 -7.79 3.08 13.34
CA ARG A 195 -7.92 1.96 14.27
C ARG A 195 -8.44 2.41 15.63
N ILE A 196 -7.80 3.45 16.20
CA ILE A 196 -8.22 4.02 17.49
C ILE A 196 -9.66 4.53 17.42
N TYR A 197 -10.03 5.21 16.33
CA TYR A 197 -11.41 5.66 16.13
C TYR A 197 -12.38 4.49 16.06
N GLN A 198 -12.08 3.44 15.31
CA GLN A 198 -12.93 2.24 15.23
C GLN A 198 -13.10 1.55 16.60
N GLU A 199 -12.03 1.43 17.38
CA GLU A 199 -12.09 0.90 18.75
C GLU A 199 -12.98 1.74 19.66
N LYS A 200 -12.93 3.08 19.53
CA LYS A 200 -13.82 3.97 20.27
C LYS A 200 -15.29 3.77 19.85
N VAL A 201 -15.54 3.65 18.55
CA VAL A 201 -16.89 3.37 18.04
C VAL A 201 -17.42 2.01 18.56
N GLU A 202 -16.57 0.98 18.52
CA GLU A 202 -16.97 -0.32 19.10
C GLU A 202 -17.33 -0.20 20.59
N LYS A 203 -16.50 0.48 21.38
CA LYS A 203 -16.76 0.72 22.81
C LYS A 203 -18.06 1.48 23.06
N LEU A 204 -18.46 2.37 22.13
CA LEU A 204 -19.72 3.11 22.26
C LEU A 204 -20.93 2.16 22.27
N PHE A 205 -20.89 1.06 21.53
CA PHE A 205 -22.00 0.12 21.38
C PHE A 205 -21.88 -1.15 22.24
N ILE A 206 -20.81 -1.31 23.04
CA ILE A 206 -20.73 -2.39 24.02
C ILE A 206 -21.63 -2.01 25.21
N ASN A 207 -22.77 -2.70 25.39
CA ASN A 207 -23.62 -2.52 26.53
C ASN A 207 -23.15 -3.43 27.67
N GLU A 208 -22.54 -2.84 28.68
CA GLU A 208 -22.14 -3.56 29.89
C GLU A 208 -23.37 -3.96 30.70
N LYS A 209 -23.33 -5.16 31.29
CA LYS A 209 -24.33 -5.54 32.28
C LYS A 209 -24.11 -4.70 33.53
N VAL A 210 -24.94 -3.70 33.74
CA VAL A 210 -24.90 -2.85 34.91
C VAL A 210 -25.94 -3.36 35.94
N ASP A 211 -25.53 -3.40 37.20
CA ASP A 211 -26.48 -3.66 38.30
C ASP A 211 -27.35 -2.40 38.52
N TYR A 212 -28.57 -2.47 38.11
CA TYR A 212 -29.52 -1.34 38.03
C TYR A 212 -30.10 -0.97 39.42
N THR A 213 -29.26 -0.62 40.36
CA THR A 213 -29.73 -0.20 41.70
C THR A 213 -30.28 1.24 41.76
N GLY A 214 -30.28 1.96 40.67
CA GLY A 214 -30.70 3.37 40.61
C GLY A 214 -31.15 3.85 39.23
N TYR A 215 -31.90 3.02 38.50
CA TYR A 215 -32.33 3.38 37.12
C TYR A 215 -33.32 4.53 37.10
N ASP A 216 -33.19 5.39 36.11
CA ASP A 216 -34.17 6.40 35.78
C ASP A 216 -35.33 5.77 35.03
N LYS A 217 -36.55 5.90 35.60
CA LYS A 217 -37.81 5.39 35.05
C LYS A 217 -38.02 5.78 33.56
N TYR A 218 -37.59 6.94 33.15
CA TYR A 218 -37.79 7.44 31.79
C TYR A 218 -36.79 6.91 30.78
N PHE A 219 -35.59 6.55 31.21
CA PHE A 219 -34.51 6.13 30.34
C PHE A 219 -34.23 4.62 30.36
N TYR A 220 -34.79 3.89 31.29
CA TYR A 220 -34.57 2.46 31.42
C TYR A 220 -34.98 1.69 30.17
N LYS A 221 -34.05 0.92 29.60
CA LYS A 221 -34.21 0.16 28.33
C LYS A 221 -34.60 1.00 27.11
N ARG A 222 -34.39 2.31 27.12
CA ARG A 222 -34.56 3.12 25.92
C ARG A 222 -33.33 3.00 25.01
N HIS A 223 -33.60 2.82 23.72
CA HIS A 223 -32.61 2.67 22.68
C HIS A 223 -32.34 4.02 22.00
N PHE A 224 -31.07 4.46 22.01
CA PHE A 224 -30.64 5.72 21.42
C PHE A 224 -29.71 5.45 20.26
N PHE A 225 -30.04 5.96 19.08
CA PHE A 225 -29.20 5.94 17.91
C PHE A 225 -28.57 7.33 17.69
N PHE A 226 -27.28 7.34 17.40
CA PHE A 226 -26.53 8.55 17.01
C PHE A 226 -26.16 8.44 15.54
N SER A 227 -26.45 9.51 14.75
CA SER A 227 -26.06 9.52 13.34
C SER A 227 -24.53 9.43 13.20
N ASN A 228 -24.07 8.88 12.08
CA ASN A 228 -22.63 8.75 11.80
C ASN A 228 -21.87 10.10 11.92
N LYS A 229 -22.53 11.20 11.57
CA LYS A 229 -21.97 12.54 11.71
C LYS A 229 -21.77 12.92 13.18
N VAL A 230 -22.77 12.67 14.03
CA VAL A 230 -22.65 12.90 15.49
C VAL A 230 -21.50 12.09 16.07
N ILE A 231 -21.41 10.80 15.70
CA ILE A 231 -20.36 9.91 16.19
C ILE A 231 -18.98 10.41 15.74
N SER A 232 -18.81 10.73 14.45
CA SER A 232 -17.50 11.13 13.92
C SER A 232 -16.97 12.45 14.50
N GLU A 233 -17.87 13.40 14.80
CA GLU A 233 -17.50 14.71 15.35
C GLU A 233 -17.39 14.71 16.88
N ASN A 234 -18.04 13.78 17.59
CA ASN A 234 -18.19 13.83 19.04
C ASN A 234 -17.85 12.53 19.79
N ILE A 235 -17.10 11.59 19.19
CA ILE A 235 -16.90 10.25 19.76
C ILE A 235 -16.42 10.25 21.21
N ASP A 236 -15.50 11.13 21.59
CA ASP A 236 -14.97 11.18 22.95
C ASP A 236 -16.03 11.68 23.95
N LYS A 237 -16.80 12.72 23.58
CA LYS A 237 -17.93 13.21 24.41
C LYS A 237 -19.03 12.16 24.56
N LEU A 238 -19.31 11.38 23.49
CA LEU A 238 -20.28 10.30 23.52
C LEU A 238 -19.84 9.17 24.44
N LEU A 239 -18.55 8.84 24.49
CA LEU A 239 -18.00 7.84 25.41
C LEU A 239 -18.08 8.31 26.88
N GLU A 240 -17.82 9.59 27.14
CA GLU A 240 -17.99 10.17 28.47
C GLU A 240 -19.47 10.17 28.89
N MET A 241 -20.34 10.63 28.00
CA MET A 241 -21.81 10.58 28.22
C MET A 241 -22.30 9.16 28.48
N LYS A 242 -21.78 8.17 27.71
CA LYS A 242 -22.12 6.76 27.94
C LYS A 242 -21.76 6.31 29.36
N LYS A 243 -20.59 6.66 29.89
CA LYS A 243 -20.17 6.33 31.25
C LYS A 243 -21.15 6.89 32.31
N GLN A 244 -21.67 8.10 32.06
CA GLN A 244 -22.66 8.72 32.94
C GLN A 244 -24.02 8.07 32.83
N LEU A 245 -24.46 7.79 31.59
CA LEU A 245 -25.81 7.26 31.31
C LEU A 245 -25.89 5.73 31.43
N SER A 246 -24.81 4.98 31.48
CA SER A 246 -24.83 3.53 31.64
C SER A 246 -25.59 3.10 32.90
N LYS A 247 -25.56 3.91 33.96
CA LYS A 247 -26.29 3.67 35.22
C LYS A 247 -27.80 3.88 35.11
N THR A 248 -28.26 4.58 34.07
CA THR A 248 -29.70 4.85 33.86
C THR A 248 -30.42 3.75 33.08
N GLY A 249 -29.66 2.79 32.53
CA GLY A 249 -30.21 1.69 31.74
C GLY A 249 -30.47 2.02 30.28
N ILE A 250 -29.91 3.13 29.77
CA ILE A 250 -29.94 3.48 28.33
C ILE A 250 -29.12 2.47 27.54
N ILE A 251 -29.62 2.10 26.37
CA ILE A 251 -28.94 1.26 25.37
C ILE A 251 -28.53 2.12 24.18
N PHE A 252 -27.25 2.04 23.82
CA PHE A 252 -26.75 2.67 22.60
C PHE A 252 -26.90 1.71 21.43
N GLU A 253 -27.65 2.12 20.41
CA GLU A 253 -28.12 1.27 19.32
C GLU A 253 -27.42 1.61 18.02
N ARG A 254 -27.04 0.57 17.23
CA ARG A 254 -26.44 0.74 15.90
C ARG A 254 -27.45 0.89 14.78
N ASN A 255 -28.63 0.33 14.98
CA ASN A 255 -29.67 0.29 13.97
C ASN A 255 -30.71 1.39 14.25
N PRO A 256 -30.88 2.40 13.41
CA PRO A 256 -31.85 3.47 13.64
C PRO A 256 -33.32 2.96 13.69
N LYS A 257 -33.59 1.79 13.12
CA LYS A 257 -34.95 1.20 13.14
C LYS A 257 -35.33 0.58 14.49
N GLU A 258 -34.33 0.31 15.33
CA GLU A 258 -34.48 -0.28 16.65
C GLU A 258 -34.40 0.79 17.76
N ALA A 259 -34.19 2.05 17.38
CA ALA A 259 -34.01 3.13 18.33
C ALA A 259 -35.34 3.80 18.69
N ASP A 260 -35.54 4.09 19.99
CA ASP A 260 -36.64 4.92 20.50
C ASP A 260 -36.39 6.40 20.20
N ALA A 261 -35.12 6.81 20.12
CA ALA A 261 -34.75 8.19 19.84
C ALA A 261 -33.52 8.25 18.91
N ILE A 262 -33.51 9.20 17.98
CA ILE A 262 -32.42 9.47 17.05
C ILE A 262 -31.82 10.82 17.34
N VAL A 263 -30.50 10.85 17.58
CA VAL A 263 -29.75 12.07 17.79
C VAL A 263 -29.02 12.44 16.50
N ILE A 264 -29.31 13.63 15.98
CA ILE A 264 -28.68 14.21 14.78
C ILE A 264 -28.10 15.57 15.13
N LEU A 265 -27.11 16.01 14.38
CA LEU A 265 -26.65 17.40 14.47
C LEU A 265 -27.65 18.29 13.72
N SER A 266 -28.18 19.31 14.38
CA SER A 266 -28.88 20.39 13.70
C SER A 266 -27.89 21.12 12.78
N LYS A 267 -28.38 21.56 11.61
CA LYS A 267 -27.59 22.40 10.69
C LYS A 267 -27.36 23.78 11.29
#